data_53a63bcd355bca8a9d6acb79b81496a9
#
_entry.id   53a63bcd355bca8a9d6acb79b81496a9
#
_cell.length_a   1.000
_cell.length_b   1.000
_cell.length_c   1.000
_cell.angle_alpha   90.00
_cell.angle_beta   90.00
_cell.angle_gamma   90.00
#
_symmetry.space_group_name_H-M   'P 1'
#
loop_
_entity.id
_entity.type
_entity.pdbx_description
1 polymer ?
#
loop_
_entity_poly.entity_id
_entity_poly.type
_entity_poly.pdbx_seq_one_letter_code
_entity_poly.pdbx_strand_id
1 'polypeptide(L)'
;MIKMIGLDLDGTLLTRDKRLTKENSDVLAEAARRGIHIVPVTGRPLSGLPAAVEALPFIRYAITSNGAVLTDRAEGKTIRARLMRKETAMEVLAAAQGDDIIREFFTEGRGFHDPQTHRLLWNRFAGTPILDYLRKSRTQVEDLHQCLGDQNDGIENISIMCASPAQ
;
A
#
# COMPACT_ATOMS: atom_id res chain seq x y z
N MET A 1 23.72 19.57 4.80
CA MET A 1 22.55 20.03 4.03
C MET A 1 21.64 18.84 3.80
N ILE A 2 20.34 18.93 4.12
CA ILE A 2 19.33 17.87 3.88
C ILE A 2 19.12 17.76 2.36
N LYS A 3 19.20 16.54 1.81
CA LYS A 3 18.99 16.27 0.39
C LYS A 3 17.73 15.47 0.09
N MET A 4 17.16 14.81 1.09
CA MET A 4 15.98 13.97 0.93
C MET A 4 15.12 14.04 2.20
N ILE A 5 13.81 14.01 2.01
CA ILE A 5 12.82 13.88 3.08
C ILE A 5 11.94 12.67 2.75
N GLY A 6 11.97 11.64 3.60
CA GLY A 6 11.00 10.54 3.58
C GLY A 6 9.78 10.92 4.39
N LEU A 7 8.58 10.73 3.83
CA LEU A 7 7.31 11.11 4.46
C LEU A 7 6.35 9.94 4.48
N ASP A 8 5.91 9.56 5.68
CA ASP A 8 4.74 8.71 5.81
C ASP A 8 3.47 9.46 5.39
N LEU A 9 2.49 8.73 4.92
CA LEU A 9 1.25 9.29 4.37
C LEU A 9 0.13 9.34 5.41
N ASP A 10 -0.24 8.18 5.96
CA ASP A 10 -1.44 8.02 6.76
C ASP A 10 -1.23 8.46 8.22
N GLY A 11 -1.86 9.57 8.60
CA GLY A 11 -1.68 10.16 9.93
C GLY A 11 -0.46 11.07 10.06
N THR A 12 0.30 11.27 8.98
CA THR A 12 1.46 12.17 8.91
C THR A 12 1.24 13.26 7.87
N LEU A 13 1.37 12.94 6.58
CA LEU A 13 1.20 13.92 5.50
C LEU A 13 -0.27 14.20 5.19
N LEU A 14 -1.09 13.16 5.28
CA LEU A 14 -2.53 13.22 4.98
C LEU A 14 -3.35 13.47 6.24
N THR A 15 -4.44 14.23 6.08
CA THR A 15 -5.46 14.39 7.12
C THR A 15 -6.16 13.06 7.44
N ARG A 16 -6.99 13.05 8.50
CA ARG A 16 -7.85 11.89 8.82
C ARG A 16 -8.76 11.49 7.66
N ASP A 17 -9.23 12.47 6.88
CA ASP A 17 -10.06 12.25 5.68
C ASP A 17 -9.23 11.91 4.43
N LYS A 18 -7.96 11.53 4.62
CA LYS A 18 -7.03 11.12 3.56
C LYS A 18 -6.77 12.19 2.49
N ARG A 19 -6.84 13.46 2.87
CA ARG A 19 -6.57 14.60 1.98
C ARG A 19 -5.19 15.20 2.25
N LEU A 20 -4.52 15.64 1.19
CA LEU A 20 -3.35 16.48 1.26
C LEU A 20 -3.80 17.93 1.39
N THR A 21 -3.35 18.65 2.42
CA THR A 21 -3.68 20.07 2.57
C THR A 21 -2.87 20.93 1.61
N LYS A 22 -3.40 22.11 1.31
CA LYS A 22 -2.69 23.08 0.45
C LYS A 22 -1.37 23.50 1.09
N GLU A 23 -1.36 23.75 2.38
CA GLU A 23 -0.18 24.16 3.14
C GLU A 23 0.93 23.11 3.05
N ASN A 24 0.60 21.83 3.25
CA ASN A 24 1.56 20.74 3.12
C ASN A 24 2.09 20.65 1.68
N SER A 25 1.20 20.75 0.69
CA SER A 25 1.59 20.73 -0.72
C SER A 25 2.56 21.87 -1.08
N ASP A 26 2.27 23.08 -0.61
CA ASP A 26 3.08 24.27 -0.89
C ASP A 26 4.47 24.16 -0.25
N VAL A 27 4.56 23.69 1.00
CA VAL A 27 5.83 23.47 1.71
C VAL A 27 6.68 22.40 1.01
N LEU A 28 6.06 21.30 0.56
CA LEU A 28 6.76 20.26 -0.17
C LEU A 28 7.27 20.75 -1.53
N ALA A 29 6.48 21.56 -2.24
CA ALA A 29 6.90 22.18 -3.50
C ALA A 29 8.09 23.12 -3.28
N GLU A 30 8.10 23.91 -2.20
CA GLU A 30 9.23 24.75 -1.84
C GLU A 30 10.48 23.94 -1.55
N ALA A 31 10.38 22.86 -0.76
CA ALA A 31 11.49 21.97 -0.47
C ALA A 31 12.06 21.34 -1.76
N ALA A 32 11.20 20.92 -2.68
CA ALA A 32 11.59 20.38 -3.97
C ALA A 32 12.31 21.40 -4.84
N ARG A 33 11.86 22.68 -4.87
CA ARG A 33 12.56 23.77 -5.58
C ARG A 33 13.96 24.05 -5.02
N ARG A 34 14.19 23.73 -3.75
CA ARG A 34 15.53 23.80 -3.12
C ARG A 34 16.39 22.57 -3.38
N GLY A 35 15.98 21.68 -4.26
CA GLY A 35 16.71 20.46 -4.63
C GLY A 35 16.61 19.33 -3.59
N ILE A 36 15.60 19.35 -2.71
CA ILE A 36 15.35 18.28 -1.75
C ILE A 36 14.40 17.26 -2.39
N HIS A 37 14.81 16.00 -2.44
CA HIS A 37 13.96 14.91 -2.91
C HIS A 37 12.86 14.61 -1.88
N ILE A 38 11.61 14.66 -2.30
CA ILE A 38 10.45 14.27 -1.49
C ILE A 38 10.05 12.86 -1.86
N VAL A 39 10.10 11.95 -0.89
CA VAL A 39 9.87 10.52 -1.10
C VAL A 39 8.77 10.04 -0.15
N PRO A 40 7.58 9.68 -0.65
CA PRO A 40 6.58 8.95 0.14
C PRO A 40 7.16 7.63 0.62
N VAL A 41 6.98 7.33 1.93
CA VAL A 41 7.37 6.07 2.57
C VAL A 41 6.13 5.52 3.27
N THR A 42 5.55 4.46 2.75
CA THR A 42 4.20 4.04 3.19
C THR A 42 4.03 2.52 3.20
N GLY A 43 3.12 2.04 4.04
CA GLY A 43 2.64 0.66 4.01
C GLY A 43 1.73 0.34 2.82
N ARG A 44 1.25 1.35 2.09
CA ARG A 44 0.39 1.17 0.93
C ARG A 44 1.16 0.50 -0.22
N PRO A 45 0.49 -0.32 -1.05
CA PRO A 45 1.05 -0.74 -2.34
C PRO A 45 1.12 0.46 -3.30
N LEU A 46 1.86 0.36 -4.37
CA LEU A 46 2.06 1.45 -5.34
C LEU A 46 0.72 1.98 -5.90
N SER A 47 -0.19 1.08 -6.27
CA SER A 47 -1.55 1.43 -6.74
C SER A 47 -2.41 2.12 -5.68
N GLY A 48 -2.02 2.05 -4.41
CA GLY A 48 -2.71 2.66 -3.27
C GLY A 48 -2.26 4.07 -2.94
N LEU A 49 -1.34 4.65 -3.70
CA LEU A 49 -0.95 6.05 -3.50
C LEU A 49 -2.15 6.97 -3.77
N PRO A 50 -2.40 7.98 -2.91
CA PRO A 50 -3.49 8.93 -3.12
C PRO A 50 -3.28 9.77 -4.39
N ALA A 51 -4.34 10.01 -5.15
CA ALA A 51 -4.28 10.80 -6.38
C ALA A 51 -3.63 12.19 -6.17
N ALA A 52 -3.89 12.82 -5.01
CA ALA A 52 -3.29 14.11 -4.66
C ALA A 52 -1.75 14.03 -4.49
N VAL A 53 -1.22 12.89 -4.04
CA VAL A 53 0.23 12.64 -3.93
C VAL A 53 0.80 12.24 -5.30
N GLU A 54 0.07 11.44 -6.06
CA GLU A 54 0.46 11.05 -7.42
C GLU A 54 0.56 12.24 -8.37
N ALA A 55 -0.29 13.25 -8.20
CA ALA A 55 -0.33 14.47 -9.01
C ALA A 55 0.82 15.44 -8.74
N LEU A 56 1.61 15.24 -7.68
CA LEU A 56 2.74 16.12 -7.36
C LEU A 56 3.93 15.82 -8.29
N PRO A 57 4.29 16.74 -9.20
CA PRO A 57 5.27 16.48 -10.27
C PRO A 57 6.70 16.27 -9.75
N PHE A 58 6.97 16.74 -8.54
CA PHE A 58 8.29 16.64 -7.91
C PHE A 58 8.49 15.33 -7.12
N ILE A 59 7.45 14.50 -6.95
CA ILE A 59 7.56 13.18 -6.32
C ILE A 59 7.96 12.15 -7.38
N ARG A 60 9.26 12.00 -7.58
CA ARG A 60 9.81 11.01 -8.52
C ARG A 60 9.86 9.60 -7.94
N TYR A 61 10.26 9.47 -6.69
CA TYR A 61 10.46 8.18 -6.05
C TYR A 61 9.37 7.89 -5.01
N ALA A 62 9.06 6.61 -4.82
CA ALA A 62 8.19 6.14 -3.75
C ALA A 62 8.72 4.85 -3.13
N ILE A 63 8.65 4.75 -1.80
CA ILE A 63 8.90 3.53 -1.05
C ILE A 63 7.55 3.03 -0.56
N THR A 64 7.17 1.83 -0.99
CA THR A 64 5.82 1.25 -0.79
C THR A 64 5.89 -0.10 -0.13
N SER A 65 4.72 -0.68 0.21
CA SER A 65 4.58 -2.02 0.79
C SER A 65 5.49 -2.22 2.02
N ASN A 66 5.44 -1.26 2.98
CA ASN A 66 6.25 -1.26 4.20
C ASN A 66 7.78 -1.27 3.96
N GLY A 67 8.23 -0.67 2.86
CA GLY A 67 9.65 -0.62 2.51
C GLY A 67 10.11 -1.73 1.58
N ALA A 68 9.22 -2.64 1.18
CA ALA A 68 9.56 -3.75 0.30
C ALA A 68 9.98 -3.30 -1.11
N VAL A 69 9.40 -2.20 -1.62
CA VAL A 69 9.63 -1.74 -2.99
C VAL A 69 10.00 -0.26 -3.03
N LEU A 70 11.09 0.05 -3.73
CA LEU A 70 11.47 1.41 -4.14
C LEU A 70 11.27 1.55 -5.65
N THR A 71 10.40 2.46 -6.05
CA THR A 71 10.02 2.70 -7.45
C THR A 71 10.47 4.08 -7.90
N ASP A 72 11.06 4.18 -9.11
CA ASP A 72 11.13 5.42 -9.89
C ASP A 72 9.80 5.57 -10.67
N ARG A 73 8.95 6.47 -10.20
CA ARG A 73 7.62 6.69 -10.77
C ARG A 73 7.65 7.35 -12.14
N ALA A 74 8.70 8.13 -12.42
CA ALA A 74 8.85 8.80 -13.72
C ALA A 74 9.20 7.79 -14.83
N GLU A 75 9.98 6.77 -14.50
CA GLU A 75 10.35 5.69 -15.42
C GLU A 75 9.44 4.47 -15.32
N GLY A 76 8.55 4.42 -14.33
CA GLY A 76 7.72 3.23 -14.04
C GLY A 76 8.54 1.99 -13.66
N LYS A 77 9.73 2.19 -13.07
CA LYS A 77 10.71 1.13 -12.86
C LYS A 77 10.95 0.86 -11.37
N THR A 78 10.97 -0.38 -10.99
CA THR A 78 11.47 -0.80 -9.67
C THR A 78 12.99 -0.65 -9.61
N ILE A 79 13.47 0.22 -8.71
CA ILE A 79 14.90 0.42 -8.47
C ILE A 79 15.45 -0.67 -7.55
N ARG A 80 14.68 -1.00 -6.52
CA ARG A 80 15.05 -2.02 -5.52
C ARG A 80 13.80 -2.67 -4.95
N ALA A 81 13.89 -3.98 -4.74
CA ALA A 81 12.86 -4.74 -4.04
C ALA A 81 13.49 -5.69 -3.03
N ARG A 82 12.77 -5.93 -1.93
CA ARG A 82 13.02 -6.95 -0.92
C ARG A 82 11.73 -7.73 -0.74
N LEU A 83 11.63 -8.82 -1.48
CA LEU A 83 10.40 -9.57 -1.64
C LEU A 83 10.46 -10.87 -0.85
N MET A 84 9.30 -11.30 -0.38
CA MET A 84 9.09 -12.59 0.28
C MET A 84 8.98 -13.67 -0.79
N ARG A 85 9.52 -14.86 -0.51
CA ARG A 85 9.31 -16.03 -1.36
C ARG A 85 7.85 -16.48 -1.30
N LYS A 86 7.35 -16.97 -2.41
CA LYS A 86 5.97 -17.45 -2.54
C LYS A 86 5.64 -18.54 -1.52
N GLU A 87 6.52 -19.50 -1.31
CA GLU A 87 6.32 -20.60 -0.35
C GLU A 87 6.09 -20.06 1.08
N THR A 88 6.92 -19.10 1.49
CA THR A 88 6.75 -18.45 2.81
C THR A 88 5.41 -17.72 2.91
N ALA A 89 5.00 -17.03 1.85
CA ALA A 89 3.71 -16.35 1.81
C ALA A 89 2.55 -17.35 1.91
N MET A 90 2.64 -18.49 1.22
CA MET A 90 1.63 -19.56 1.29
C MET A 90 1.52 -20.15 2.69
N GLU A 91 2.65 -20.41 3.35
CA GLU A 91 2.68 -20.92 4.73
C GLU A 91 2.01 -19.95 5.70
N VAL A 92 2.30 -18.64 5.57
CA VAL A 92 1.70 -17.60 6.42
C VAL A 92 0.18 -17.49 6.20
N LEU A 93 -0.28 -17.50 4.94
CA LEU A 93 -1.72 -17.47 4.64
C LEU A 93 -2.43 -18.74 5.10
N ALA A 94 -1.79 -19.91 4.98
CA ALA A 94 -2.33 -21.18 5.45
C ALA A 94 -2.46 -21.23 6.98
N ALA A 95 -1.56 -20.60 7.71
CA ALA A 95 -1.62 -20.52 9.17
C ALA A 95 -2.70 -19.54 9.67
N ALA A 96 -3.10 -18.55 8.85
CA ALA A 96 -4.09 -17.54 9.20
C ALA A 96 -5.51 -18.00 8.80
N GLN A 97 -6.13 -18.87 9.57
CA GLN A 97 -7.48 -19.40 9.33
C GLN A 97 -8.50 -18.81 10.32
N GLY A 98 -9.75 -18.66 9.88
CA GLY A 98 -10.85 -18.20 10.72
C GLY A 98 -11.88 -17.39 9.93
N ASP A 99 -13.13 -17.41 10.37
CA ASP A 99 -14.24 -16.73 9.70
C ASP A 99 -14.19 -15.21 9.83
N ASP A 100 -13.45 -14.69 10.82
CA ASP A 100 -13.25 -13.28 11.11
C ASP A 100 -11.83 -12.79 10.74
N ILE A 101 -11.06 -13.60 10.05
CA ILE A 101 -9.71 -13.24 9.63
C ILE A 101 -9.72 -12.64 8.23
N ILE A 102 -9.24 -11.41 8.13
CA ILE A 102 -8.96 -10.71 6.88
C ILE A 102 -7.55 -11.09 6.44
N ARG A 103 -7.41 -11.59 5.22
CA ARG A 103 -6.15 -12.05 4.63
C ARG A 103 -5.93 -11.44 3.27
N GLU A 104 -4.80 -10.82 3.08
CA GLU A 104 -4.41 -10.23 1.80
C GLU A 104 -2.94 -10.53 1.53
N PHE A 105 -2.57 -10.71 0.27
CA PHE A 105 -1.18 -10.59 -0.16
C PHE A 105 -1.02 -9.48 -1.19
N PHE A 106 0.21 -8.99 -1.34
CA PHE A 106 0.53 -7.88 -2.22
C PHE A 106 1.68 -8.25 -3.12
N THR A 107 1.50 -8.03 -4.42
CA THR A 107 2.53 -8.20 -5.44
C THR A 107 2.30 -7.19 -6.57
N GLU A 108 3.34 -6.83 -7.29
CA GLU A 108 3.29 -5.87 -8.40
C GLU A 108 2.54 -4.57 -8.08
N GLY A 109 2.71 -4.09 -6.85
CA GLY A 109 2.09 -2.86 -6.37
C GLY A 109 0.59 -2.94 -6.11
N ARG A 110 -0.03 -4.14 -6.02
CA ARG A 110 -1.46 -4.36 -5.83
C ARG A 110 -1.74 -5.44 -4.77
N GLY A 111 -2.84 -5.28 -4.05
CA GLY A 111 -3.32 -6.28 -3.08
C GLY A 111 -4.35 -7.22 -3.69
N PHE A 112 -4.39 -8.45 -3.20
CA PHE A 112 -5.32 -9.50 -3.59
C PHE A 112 -6.00 -10.08 -2.36
N HIS A 113 -7.29 -10.38 -2.48
CA HIS A 113 -8.10 -10.99 -1.42
C HIS A 113 -9.22 -11.88 -1.99
N ASP A 114 -9.68 -12.81 -1.18
CA ASP A 114 -10.80 -13.70 -1.49
C ASP A 114 -12.17 -13.05 -1.18
N PRO A 115 -13.31 -13.71 -1.55
CA PRO A 115 -14.64 -13.17 -1.29
C PRO A 115 -14.98 -13.04 0.20
N GLN A 116 -14.42 -13.88 1.07
CA GLN A 116 -14.59 -13.76 2.52
C GLN A 116 -13.94 -12.46 3.03
N THR A 117 -12.68 -12.25 2.71
CA THR A 117 -11.93 -11.04 3.06
C THR A 117 -12.59 -9.80 2.47
N HIS A 118 -13.06 -9.86 1.22
CA HIS A 118 -13.82 -8.77 0.61
C HIS A 118 -15.00 -8.35 1.49
N ARG A 119 -15.85 -9.29 1.86
CA ARG A 119 -17.02 -9.05 2.69
C ARG A 119 -16.65 -8.41 4.05
N LEU A 120 -15.62 -8.93 4.71
CA LEU A 120 -15.14 -8.42 5.99
C LEU A 120 -14.59 -6.99 5.87
N LEU A 121 -13.76 -6.71 4.86
CA LEU A 121 -13.19 -5.38 4.62
C LEU A 121 -14.28 -4.36 4.31
N TRP A 122 -15.22 -4.67 3.42
CA TRP A 122 -16.29 -3.75 3.01
C TRP A 122 -17.25 -3.47 4.16
N ASN A 123 -17.56 -4.45 5.00
CA ASN A 123 -18.38 -4.24 6.20
C ASN A 123 -17.64 -3.37 7.23
N ARG A 124 -16.35 -3.68 7.50
CA ARG A 124 -15.54 -2.96 8.49
C ARG A 124 -15.36 -1.48 8.15
N PHE A 125 -15.16 -1.18 6.89
CA PHE A 125 -14.85 0.18 6.43
C PHE A 125 -16.00 0.87 5.72
N ALA A 126 -17.24 0.36 5.86
CA ALA A 126 -18.43 0.97 5.29
C ALA A 126 -18.55 2.45 5.68
N GLY A 127 -18.82 3.31 4.71
CA GLY A 127 -18.98 4.75 4.91
C GLY A 127 -17.70 5.52 5.23
N THR A 128 -16.53 4.90 5.14
CA THR A 128 -15.24 5.56 5.37
C THR A 128 -14.47 5.82 4.06
N PRO A 129 -13.57 6.82 4.02
CA PRO A 129 -12.69 7.05 2.86
C PRO A 129 -11.74 5.89 2.54
N ILE A 130 -11.60 4.93 3.46
CA ILE A 130 -10.77 3.73 3.25
C ILE A 130 -11.34 2.85 2.12
N LEU A 131 -12.66 2.82 1.92
CA LEU A 131 -13.24 2.04 0.83
C LEU A 131 -12.74 2.46 -0.55
N ASP A 132 -12.55 3.75 -0.81
CA ASP A 132 -12.03 4.22 -2.09
C ASP A 132 -10.57 3.79 -2.29
N TYR A 133 -9.78 3.80 -1.22
CA TYR A 133 -8.43 3.25 -1.24
C TYR A 133 -8.44 1.73 -1.53
N LEU A 134 -9.32 0.97 -0.88
CA LEU A 134 -9.44 -0.47 -1.12
C LEU A 134 -9.85 -0.76 -2.56
N ARG A 135 -10.87 -0.09 -3.10
CA ARG A 135 -11.32 -0.22 -4.49
C ARG A 135 -10.20 0.05 -5.49
N LYS A 136 -9.39 1.09 -5.24
CA LYS A 136 -8.28 1.45 -6.11
C LYS A 136 -7.16 0.44 -6.11
N SER A 137 -6.85 -0.13 -4.95
CA SER A 137 -5.59 -0.84 -4.70
C SER A 137 -5.73 -2.35 -4.49
N ARG A 138 -6.95 -2.87 -4.52
CA ARG A 138 -7.22 -4.31 -4.32
C ARG A 138 -7.92 -4.94 -5.51
N THR A 139 -7.70 -6.23 -5.66
CA THR A 139 -8.38 -7.11 -6.61
C THR A 139 -8.97 -8.29 -5.84
N GLN A 140 -10.25 -8.54 -6.00
CA GLN A 140 -10.88 -9.75 -5.50
C GLN A 140 -10.58 -10.90 -6.47
N VAL A 141 -10.23 -12.06 -5.91
CA VAL A 141 -10.00 -13.32 -6.63
C VAL A 141 -10.87 -14.41 -6.02
N GLU A 142 -11.18 -15.46 -6.77
CA GLU A 142 -12.03 -16.56 -6.29
C GLU A 142 -11.35 -17.37 -5.19
N ASP A 143 -10.08 -17.71 -5.38
CA ASP A 143 -9.25 -18.45 -4.44
C ASP A 143 -7.91 -17.74 -4.23
N LEU A 144 -7.69 -17.29 -2.99
CA LEU A 144 -6.49 -16.53 -2.63
C LEU A 144 -5.23 -17.40 -2.66
N HIS A 145 -5.34 -18.68 -2.26
CA HIS A 145 -4.20 -19.61 -2.27
C HIS A 145 -3.81 -19.99 -3.69
N GLN A 146 -4.80 -20.29 -4.55
CA GLN A 146 -4.53 -20.58 -5.95
C GLN A 146 -3.91 -19.37 -6.64
N CYS A 147 -4.51 -18.18 -6.45
CA CYS A 147 -3.98 -16.94 -7.03
C CYS A 147 -2.54 -16.67 -6.59
N LEU A 148 -2.22 -16.89 -5.31
CA LEU A 148 -0.84 -16.75 -4.82
C LEU A 148 0.08 -17.82 -5.43
N GLY A 149 -0.39 -19.07 -5.57
CA GLY A 149 0.34 -20.16 -6.20
C GLY A 149 0.74 -19.87 -7.64
N ASP A 150 -0.12 -19.17 -8.37
CA ASP A 150 0.07 -18.78 -9.77
C ASP A 150 1.02 -17.57 -9.94
N GLN A 151 1.34 -16.84 -8.84
CA GLN A 151 2.29 -15.73 -8.93
C GLN A 151 3.72 -16.25 -9.14
N ASN A 152 4.52 -15.42 -9.81
CA ASN A 152 5.98 -15.57 -9.73
C ASN A 152 6.46 -15.23 -8.31
N ASP A 153 7.68 -15.62 -7.97
CA ASP A 153 8.30 -15.14 -6.73
C ASP A 153 8.30 -13.62 -6.69
N GLY A 154 7.99 -13.08 -5.53
CA GLY A 154 8.04 -11.63 -5.40
C GLY A 154 6.85 -11.03 -4.65
N ILE A 155 6.50 -11.62 -3.50
CA ILE A 155 5.43 -11.09 -2.64
C ILE A 155 5.98 -9.91 -1.82
N GLU A 156 5.36 -8.77 -2.01
CA GLU A 156 5.77 -7.51 -1.36
C GLU A 156 5.38 -7.48 0.11
N ASN A 157 4.17 -7.96 0.44
CA ASN A 157 3.61 -7.89 1.77
C ASN A 157 2.47 -8.92 1.93
N ILE A 158 2.22 -9.33 3.18
CA ILE A 158 1.01 -10.03 3.61
C ILE A 158 0.36 -9.20 4.71
N SER A 159 -0.95 -9.05 4.64
CA SER A 159 -1.76 -8.40 5.67
C SER A 159 -2.72 -9.43 6.27
N ILE A 160 -2.65 -9.58 7.59
CA ILE A 160 -3.55 -10.42 8.37
C ILE A 160 -4.09 -9.58 9.50
N MET A 161 -5.41 -9.50 9.63
CA MET A 161 -6.05 -8.79 10.73
C MET A 161 -7.35 -9.47 11.15
N CYS A 162 -7.71 -9.35 12.43
CA CYS A 162 -9.02 -9.75 12.90
C CYS A 162 -10.06 -8.71 12.46
N ALA A 163 -11.20 -9.17 11.94
CA ALA A 163 -12.29 -8.29 11.53
C ALA A 163 -12.99 -7.67 12.75
N SER A 164 -13.06 -8.43 13.86
CA SER A 164 -13.58 -7.95 15.15
C SER A 164 -12.44 -7.53 16.07
N PRO A 165 -12.61 -6.48 16.90
CA PRO A 165 -11.68 -6.22 18.01
C PRO A 165 -11.60 -7.47 18.90
N ALA A 166 -10.40 -7.79 19.40
CA ALA A 166 -10.29 -8.79 20.46
C ALA A 166 -11.16 -8.34 21.64
N GLN A 167 -12.06 -9.22 22.10
CA GLN A 167 -12.83 -9.01 23.31
C GLN A 167 -11.94 -9.15 24.53
#